data_c4e1d54f62c7787cc023671ed347368f
#
_entry.id   c4e1d54f62c7787cc023671ed347368f
#
_cell.length_a   1.000
_cell.length_b   1.000
_cell.length_c   1.000
_cell.angle_alpha   90.00
_cell.angle_beta   90.00
_cell.angle_gamma   90.00
#
_symmetry.space_group_name_H-M   'P 1'
#
loop_
_entity.id
_entity.type
_entity.pdbx_description
1 polymer ?
#
loop_
_entity_poly.entity_id
_entity_poly.type
_entity_poly.pdbx_seq_one_letter_code
_entity_poly.pdbx_strand_id
1 'polypeptide(L)'
;MENEKDMGTVVSDYAIENFKNGLNCAESVMDALVRSGVLKDSPEIVGLCTGFGGGIGLAGYTCGALSAAVMANSAAYGRPEPWKVDSEVRGSEIAEKYYRRYNRMVQDFIARNGSALCGEICAPYGDFHCKERRIGCLKMIGATAKLAYEYLQMTQDEAFALPYGPNLGGKE
;
A
#
# COMPACT_ATOMS: atom_id res chain seq x y z
N MET A 1 16.00 29.45 -7.07
CA MET A 1 15.96 28.01 -7.43
C MET A 1 14.90 27.38 -6.54
N GLU A 2 13.71 27.16 -7.07
CA GLU A 2 12.69 26.37 -6.39
C GLU A 2 13.25 24.98 -6.19
N ASN A 3 13.29 24.52 -4.97
CA ASN A 3 13.75 23.18 -4.60
C ASN A 3 12.70 22.22 -5.16
N GLU A 4 13.01 21.57 -6.28
CA GLU A 4 12.11 20.59 -6.91
C GLU A 4 11.83 19.51 -5.86
N LYS A 5 10.57 19.41 -5.41
CA LYS A 5 10.20 18.42 -4.39
C LYS A 5 10.47 17.02 -4.93
N ASP A 6 11.12 16.21 -4.14
CA ASP A 6 11.26 14.77 -4.39
C ASP A 6 9.86 14.13 -4.63
N MET A 7 9.76 13.29 -5.65
CA MET A 7 8.49 12.69 -6.09
C MET A 7 7.78 11.91 -4.96
N GLY A 8 8.53 11.26 -4.08
CA GLY A 8 7.96 10.59 -2.91
C GLY A 8 7.25 11.58 -1.96
N THR A 9 7.78 12.80 -1.84
CA THR A 9 7.15 13.89 -1.09
C THR A 9 5.89 14.40 -1.80
N VAL A 10 5.91 14.54 -3.13
CA VAL A 10 4.73 14.94 -3.92
C VAL A 10 3.59 13.93 -3.75
N VAL A 11 3.87 12.64 -3.85
CA VAL A 11 2.88 11.56 -3.65
C VAL A 11 2.31 11.59 -2.23
N SER A 12 3.16 11.78 -1.22
CA SER A 12 2.73 11.92 0.18
C SER A 12 1.78 13.11 0.38
N ASP A 13 2.15 14.28 -0.18
CA ASP A 13 1.34 15.50 -0.08
C ASP A 13 -0.04 15.32 -0.73
N TYR A 14 -0.10 14.68 -1.91
CA TYR A 14 -1.37 14.36 -2.58
C TYR A 14 -2.26 13.42 -1.76
N ALA A 15 -1.68 12.38 -1.16
CA ALA A 15 -2.45 11.45 -0.33
C ALA A 15 -3.02 12.14 0.92
N ILE A 16 -2.25 13.03 1.54
CA ILE A 16 -2.68 13.87 2.67
C ILE A 16 -3.81 14.80 2.25
N GLU A 17 -3.67 15.47 1.11
CA GLU A 17 -4.69 16.37 0.55
C GLU A 17 -6.00 15.60 0.28
N ASN A 18 -5.91 14.45 -0.38
CA ASN A 18 -7.05 13.60 -0.68
C ASN A 18 -7.83 13.21 0.58
N PHE A 19 -7.13 12.76 1.63
CA PHE A 19 -7.78 12.38 2.88
C PHE A 19 -8.43 13.57 3.59
N LYS A 20 -7.83 14.77 3.53
CA LYS A 20 -8.44 16.00 4.03
C LYS A 20 -9.72 16.34 3.28
N ASN A 21 -9.77 16.08 1.97
CA ASN A 21 -10.89 16.35 1.09
C ASN A 21 -11.97 15.25 1.08
N GLY A 22 -11.86 14.24 1.97
CA GLY A 22 -12.92 13.27 2.23
C GLY A 22 -12.77 11.92 1.54
N LEU A 23 -11.67 11.67 0.79
CA LEU A 23 -11.37 10.33 0.30
C LEU A 23 -11.06 9.42 1.49
N ASN A 24 -11.37 8.13 1.38
CA ASN A 24 -10.94 7.16 2.38
C ASN A 24 -9.43 6.90 2.31
N CYS A 25 -8.87 6.17 3.28
CA CYS A 25 -7.43 5.93 3.37
C CYS A 25 -6.87 5.19 2.15
N ALA A 26 -7.61 4.26 1.56
CA ALA A 26 -7.17 3.50 0.39
C ALA A 26 -7.29 4.32 -0.89
N GLU A 27 -8.40 5.00 -1.10
CA GLU A 27 -8.59 5.92 -2.23
C GLU A 27 -7.54 7.02 -2.22
N SER A 28 -7.19 7.55 -1.05
CA SER A 28 -6.20 8.62 -0.89
C SER A 28 -4.82 8.22 -1.39
N VAL A 29 -4.38 7.00 -1.09
CA VAL A 29 -3.08 6.46 -1.54
C VAL A 29 -3.12 6.16 -3.04
N MET A 30 -4.15 5.48 -3.52
CA MET A 30 -4.24 5.09 -4.93
C MET A 30 -4.32 6.31 -5.85
N ASP A 31 -5.20 7.26 -5.56
CA ASP A 31 -5.33 8.50 -6.35
C ASP A 31 -4.03 9.30 -6.37
N ALA A 32 -3.33 9.39 -5.24
CA ALA A 32 -2.05 10.10 -5.18
C ALA A 32 -1.00 9.52 -6.14
N LEU A 33 -0.93 8.19 -6.26
CA LEU A 33 -0.01 7.50 -7.17
C LEU A 33 -0.40 7.66 -8.63
N VAL A 34 -1.69 7.61 -8.94
CA VAL A 34 -2.22 7.80 -10.30
C VAL A 34 -2.08 9.27 -10.72
N ARG A 35 -2.56 10.20 -9.90
CA ARG A 35 -2.54 11.65 -10.19
C ARG A 35 -1.13 12.21 -10.34
N SER A 36 -0.16 11.68 -9.61
CA SER A 36 1.25 12.06 -9.75
C SER A 36 1.93 11.50 -11.01
N GLY A 37 1.27 10.58 -11.74
CA GLY A 37 1.84 9.88 -12.89
C GLY A 37 2.85 8.78 -12.53
N VAL A 38 3.02 8.47 -11.25
CA VAL A 38 3.89 7.38 -10.78
C VAL A 38 3.32 6.02 -11.17
N LEU A 39 2.03 5.81 -10.92
CA LEU A 39 1.29 4.66 -11.42
C LEU A 39 0.62 5.06 -12.75
N LYS A 40 1.05 4.43 -13.85
CA LYS A 40 0.51 4.66 -15.20
C LYS A 40 -0.72 3.79 -15.42
N ASP A 41 -1.79 4.13 -14.75
CA ASP A 41 -3.06 3.41 -14.82
C ASP A 41 -4.22 4.40 -14.97
N SER A 42 -5.41 3.88 -15.31
CA SER A 42 -6.61 4.68 -15.45
C SER A 42 -7.13 5.16 -14.08
N PRO A 43 -7.68 6.39 -13.98
CA PRO A 43 -8.27 6.88 -12.74
C PRO A 43 -9.37 5.98 -12.15
N GLU A 44 -10.02 5.15 -12.96
CA GLU A 44 -11.05 4.20 -12.52
C GLU A 44 -10.51 3.16 -11.51
N ILE A 45 -9.19 2.90 -11.50
CA ILE A 45 -8.57 1.98 -10.53
C ILE A 45 -8.80 2.44 -9.08
N VAL A 46 -8.99 3.74 -8.85
CA VAL A 46 -9.29 4.30 -7.52
C VAL A 46 -10.59 3.71 -6.96
N GLY A 47 -11.58 3.43 -7.82
CA GLY A 47 -12.84 2.81 -7.42
C GLY A 47 -12.67 1.42 -6.78
N LEU A 48 -11.61 0.67 -7.13
CA LEU A 48 -11.30 -0.61 -6.50
C LEU A 48 -10.91 -0.45 -5.01
N CYS A 49 -10.56 0.76 -4.59
CA CYS A 49 -10.13 1.06 -3.22
C CYS A 49 -11.29 1.42 -2.28
N THR A 50 -12.49 1.71 -2.80
CA THR A 50 -13.61 2.22 -2.01
C THR A 50 -13.97 1.32 -0.82
N GLY A 51 -13.97 0.00 -1.01
CA GLY A 51 -14.31 -0.95 0.03
C GLY A 51 -13.28 -1.12 1.16
N PHE A 52 -12.05 -0.59 1.00
CA PHE A 52 -10.97 -0.85 1.96
C PHE A 52 -10.87 0.17 3.11
N GLY A 53 -11.69 1.22 3.12
CA GLY A 53 -11.72 2.21 4.21
C GLY A 53 -12.03 1.59 5.56
N GLY A 54 -11.35 2.05 6.62
CA GLY A 54 -11.57 1.57 7.99
C GLY A 54 -11.23 0.08 8.20
N GLY A 55 -10.32 -0.46 7.41
CA GLY A 55 -9.95 -1.88 7.47
C GLY A 55 -11.06 -2.77 6.92
N ILE A 56 -11.41 -2.55 5.66
CA ILE A 56 -12.46 -3.22 4.88
C ILE A 56 -13.85 -2.90 5.45
N GLY A 57 -14.44 -1.81 4.94
CA GLY A 57 -15.80 -1.41 5.31
C GLY A 57 -16.00 -1.17 6.81
N LEU A 58 -15.02 -0.57 7.50
CA LEU A 58 -15.02 -0.30 8.96
C LEU A 58 -14.88 -1.55 9.84
N ALA A 59 -14.55 -2.71 9.29
CA ALA A 59 -14.41 -3.95 10.06
C ALA A 59 -13.12 -4.05 10.90
N GLY A 60 -12.19 -3.09 10.77
CA GLY A 60 -10.96 -3.06 11.57
C GLY A 60 -9.85 -4.02 11.12
N TYR A 61 -10.03 -4.71 10.00
CA TYR A 61 -9.00 -5.60 9.42
C TYR A 61 -7.87 -4.84 8.75
N THR A 62 -7.30 -5.34 7.67
CA THR A 62 -6.12 -4.76 7.03
C THR A 62 -6.31 -3.26 6.75
N CYS A 63 -5.32 -2.45 7.13
CA CYS A 63 -5.33 -1.01 6.90
C CYS A 63 -5.53 -0.69 5.41
N GLY A 64 -6.50 0.18 5.09
CA GLY A 64 -6.82 0.53 3.71
C GLY A 64 -5.66 1.20 2.97
N ALA A 65 -4.85 2.01 3.64
CA ALA A 65 -3.66 2.60 3.04
C ALA A 65 -2.64 1.52 2.62
N LEU A 66 -2.42 0.51 3.46
CA LEU A 66 -1.57 -0.64 3.14
C LEU A 66 -2.18 -1.45 1.98
N SER A 67 -3.49 -1.71 2.01
CA SER A 67 -4.17 -2.43 0.92
C SER A 67 -3.97 -1.72 -0.42
N ALA A 68 -4.13 -0.41 -0.48
CA ALA A 68 -3.91 0.37 -1.70
C ALA A 68 -2.44 0.36 -2.15
N ALA A 69 -1.47 0.41 -1.22
CA ALA A 69 -0.05 0.30 -1.55
C ALA A 69 0.28 -1.05 -2.22
N VAL A 70 -0.28 -2.14 -1.69
CA VAL A 70 -0.16 -3.50 -2.27
C VAL A 70 -0.84 -3.55 -3.64
N MET A 71 -2.06 -3.03 -3.77
CA MET A 71 -2.81 -3.02 -5.04
C MET A 71 -2.09 -2.22 -6.13
N ALA A 72 -1.57 -1.04 -5.82
CA ALA A 72 -0.82 -0.21 -6.77
C ALA A 72 0.45 -0.92 -7.27
N ASN A 73 1.19 -1.55 -6.37
CA ASN A 73 2.35 -2.35 -6.75
C ASN A 73 1.96 -3.62 -7.54
N SER A 74 0.78 -4.19 -7.26
CA SER A 74 0.26 -5.33 -8.03
C SER A 74 -0.20 -4.93 -9.42
N ALA A 75 -0.76 -3.73 -9.60
CA ALA A 75 -1.10 -3.21 -10.91
C ALA A 75 0.13 -3.06 -11.80
N ALA A 76 1.27 -2.58 -11.24
CA ALA A 76 2.51 -2.39 -11.97
C ALA A 76 3.32 -3.68 -12.19
N TYR A 77 3.33 -4.59 -11.21
CA TYR A 77 4.27 -5.72 -11.14
C TYR A 77 3.61 -7.08 -10.86
N GLY A 78 2.29 -7.14 -10.85
CA GLY A 78 1.55 -8.38 -10.70
C GLY A 78 1.59 -9.27 -11.94
N ARG A 79 0.97 -10.44 -11.85
CA ARG A 79 0.84 -11.37 -12.97
C ARG A 79 -0.49 -11.13 -13.69
N PRO A 80 -0.51 -10.48 -14.87
CA PRO A 80 -1.76 -10.14 -15.55
C PRO A 80 -2.53 -11.37 -16.07
N GLU A 81 -1.81 -12.45 -16.42
CA GLU A 81 -2.38 -13.66 -17.01
C GLU A 81 -1.82 -14.92 -16.32
N PRO A 82 -2.06 -15.10 -15.01
CA PRO A 82 -1.45 -16.19 -14.24
C PRO A 82 -1.84 -17.60 -14.77
N TRP A 83 -2.97 -17.74 -15.45
CA TRP A 83 -3.41 -18.99 -16.07
C TRP A 83 -2.54 -19.44 -17.25
N LYS A 84 -1.74 -18.54 -17.85
CA LYS A 84 -0.77 -18.88 -18.90
C LYS A 84 0.53 -19.49 -18.37
N VAL A 85 0.79 -19.37 -17.08
CA VAL A 85 1.93 -20.03 -16.43
C VAL A 85 1.59 -21.51 -16.25
N ASP A 86 2.57 -22.38 -16.48
CA ASP A 86 2.42 -23.83 -16.28
C ASP A 86 1.88 -24.13 -14.86
N SER A 87 0.86 -25.01 -14.80
CA SER A 87 0.15 -25.33 -13.57
C SER A 87 1.07 -25.96 -12.50
N GLU A 88 2.13 -26.67 -12.89
CA GLU A 88 3.05 -27.34 -11.98
C GLU A 88 3.92 -26.33 -11.21
N VAL A 89 4.25 -25.17 -11.82
CA VAL A 89 5.09 -24.14 -11.22
C VAL A 89 4.36 -22.88 -10.82
N ARG A 90 3.12 -22.72 -11.24
CA ARG A 90 2.32 -21.49 -11.04
C ARG A 90 2.21 -21.08 -9.57
N GLY A 91 1.99 -22.05 -8.68
CA GLY A 91 1.86 -21.82 -7.25
C GLY A 91 3.20 -21.56 -6.56
N SER A 92 4.24 -22.33 -6.90
CA SER A 92 5.58 -22.15 -6.33
C SER A 92 6.20 -20.82 -6.76
N GLU A 93 6.07 -20.46 -8.04
CA GLU A 93 6.63 -19.22 -8.59
C GLU A 93 6.11 -17.97 -7.85
N ILE A 94 4.81 -17.89 -7.54
CA ILE A 94 4.26 -16.75 -6.85
C ILE A 94 4.85 -16.61 -5.44
N ALA A 95 4.98 -17.72 -4.72
CA ALA A 95 5.53 -17.74 -3.38
C ALA A 95 7.05 -17.51 -3.35
N GLU A 96 7.77 -17.99 -4.34
CA GLU A 96 9.23 -17.86 -4.39
C GLU A 96 9.70 -16.49 -4.87
N LYS A 97 8.91 -15.81 -5.71
CA LYS A 97 9.29 -14.55 -6.35
C LYS A 97 8.36 -13.39 -5.97
N TYR A 98 7.12 -13.41 -6.44
CA TYR A 98 6.23 -12.26 -6.37
C TYR A 98 5.87 -11.81 -4.95
N TYR A 99 5.65 -12.74 -4.02
CA TYR A 99 5.26 -12.40 -2.66
C TYR A 99 6.36 -11.69 -1.86
N ARG A 100 7.62 -11.74 -2.27
CA ARG A 100 8.73 -11.07 -1.60
C ARG A 100 8.53 -9.56 -1.53
N ARG A 101 8.13 -8.91 -2.63
CA ARG A 101 7.79 -7.48 -2.68
C ARG A 101 6.73 -7.12 -1.64
N TYR A 102 5.63 -7.86 -1.62
CA TYR A 102 4.48 -7.55 -0.77
C TYR A 102 4.75 -7.90 0.70
N ASN A 103 5.39 -9.04 0.97
CA ASN A 103 5.78 -9.39 2.33
C ASN A 103 6.69 -8.31 2.92
N ARG A 104 7.71 -7.89 2.20
CA ARG A 104 8.63 -6.84 2.68
C ARG A 104 7.92 -5.52 2.90
N MET A 105 7.07 -5.08 1.98
CA MET A 105 6.26 -3.86 2.12
C MET A 105 5.38 -3.91 3.40
N VAL A 106 4.74 -5.05 3.67
CA VAL A 106 3.94 -5.24 4.89
C VAL A 106 4.82 -5.15 6.14
N GLN A 107 6.01 -5.76 6.15
CA GLN A 107 6.92 -5.67 7.29
C GLN A 107 7.39 -4.23 7.53
N ASP A 108 7.74 -3.49 6.48
CA ASP A 108 8.14 -2.10 6.58
C ASP A 108 6.99 -1.20 7.06
N PHE A 109 5.76 -1.48 6.65
CA PHE A 109 4.57 -0.80 7.17
C PHE A 109 4.35 -1.10 8.65
N ILE A 110 4.44 -2.37 9.08
CA ILE A 110 4.29 -2.77 10.49
C ILE A 110 5.37 -2.14 11.36
N ALA A 111 6.62 -2.10 10.89
CA ALA A 111 7.72 -1.48 11.62
C ALA A 111 7.48 0.01 11.90
N ARG A 112 6.74 0.70 11.01
CA ARG A 112 6.42 2.14 11.16
C ARG A 112 5.15 2.38 12.00
N ASN A 113 4.19 1.47 11.98
CA ASN A 113 2.84 1.68 12.51
C ASN A 113 2.44 0.72 13.64
N GLY A 114 3.27 -0.25 13.98
CA GLY A 114 3.05 -1.24 15.03
C GLY A 114 2.18 -2.42 14.62
N SER A 115 1.31 -2.28 13.61
CA SER A 115 0.42 -3.33 13.11
C SER A 115 0.04 -3.08 11.65
N ALA A 116 -0.48 -4.10 10.98
CA ALA A 116 -1.17 -4.00 9.69
C ALA A 116 -2.69 -3.86 9.84
N LEU A 117 -3.24 -4.07 11.03
CA LEU A 117 -4.68 -4.08 11.30
C LEU A 117 -5.18 -2.69 11.68
N CYS A 118 -6.19 -2.19 10.98
CA CYS A 118 -6.79 -0.87 11.22
C CYS A 118 -7.29 -0.74 12.68
N GLY A 119 -7.93 -1.78 13.21
CA GLY A 119 -8.41 -1.79 14.59
C GLY A 119 -7.28 -1.63 15.60
N GLU A 120 -6.15 -2.30 15.42
CA GLU A 120 -5.00 -2.21 16.32
C GLU A 120 -4.29 -0.85 16.21
N ILE A 121 -4.12 -0.34 14.98
CA ILE A 121 -3.54 1.01 14.74
C ILE A 121 -4.40 2.09 15.37
N CYS A 122 -5.73 1.93 15.35
CA CYS A 122 -6.66 2.92 15.90
C CYS A 122 -6.92 2.76 17.40
N ALA A 123 -6.72 1.58 17.98
CA ALA A 123 -7.03 1.29 19.39
C ALA A 123 -6.44 2.29 20.40
N PRO A 124 -5.19 2.78 20.26
CA PRO A 124 -4.63 3.74 21.22
C PRO A 124 -5.36 5.07 21.31
N TYR A 125 -6.20 5.42 20.32
CA TYR A 125 -6.97 6.65 20.32
C TYR A 125 -8.32 6.55 21.04
N GLY A 126 -8.79 5.35 21.36
CA GLY A 126 -10.06 5.08 22.03
C GLY A 126 -11.27 5.29 21.13
N ASP A 127 -11.58 6.54 20.77
CA ASP A 127 -12.70 6.86 19.86
C ASP A 127 -12.25 6.92 18.40
N PHE A 128 -12.90 6.13 17.55
CA PHE A 128 -12.64 6.10 16.11
C PHE A 128 -12.89 7.46 15.42
N HIS A 129 -13.79 8.27 15.95
CA HIS A 129 -14.15 9.58 15.36
C HIS A 129 -13.33 10.75 15.93
N CYS A 130 -12.44 10.51 16.89
CA CYS A 130 -11.64 11.58 17.49
C CYS A 130 -10.66 12.23 16.49
N LYS A 131 -10.34 13.49 16.77
CA LYS A 131 -9.44 14.30 15.93
C LYS A 131 -8.02 13.74 15.92
N GLU A 132 -7.56 13.25 17.03
CA GLU A 132 -6.21 12.70 17.24
C GLU A 132 -5.98 11.47 16.36
N ARG A 133 -6.94 10.54 16.31
CA ARG A 133 -6.91 9.40 15.40
C ARG A 133 -6.88 9.86 13.94
N ARG A 134 -7.72 10.83 13.57
CA ARG A 134 -7.75 11.36 12.19
C ARG A 134 -6.42 11.97 11.79
N ILE A 135 -5.75 12.70 12.68
CA ILE A 135 -4.41 13.26 12.46
C ILE A 135 -3.37 12.14 12.33
N GLY A 136 -3.43 11.12 13.19
CA GLY A 136 -2.54 9.95 13.12
C GLY A 136 -2.67 9.22 11.78
N CYS A 137 -3.91 8.92 11.36
CA CYS A 137 -4.19 8.30 10.07
C CYS A 137 -3.71 9.16 8.89
N LEU A 138 -3.89 10.47 8.94
CA LEU A 138 -3.45 11.39 7.90
C LEU A 138 -1.92 11.32 7.68
N LYS A 139 -1.14 11.31 8.75
CA LYS A 139 0.31 11.15 8.68
C LYS A 139 0.71 9.77 8.16
N MET A 140 0.06 8.73 8.64
CA MET A 140 0.29 7.35 8.21
C MET A 140 -0.06 7.16 6.73
N ILE A 141 -1.16 7.73 6.23
CA ILE A 141 -1.58 7.68 4.83
C ILE A 141 -0.51 8.30 3.93
N GLY A 142 -0.02 9.50 4.25
CA GLY A 142 1.06 10.15 3.50
C GLY A 142 2.36 9.31 3.49
N ALA A 143 2.76 8.78 4.65
CA ALA A 143 3.92 7.91 4.75
C ALA A 143 3.75 6.60 3.98
N THR A 144 2.53 6.05 3.92
CA THR A 144 2.24 4.82 3.17
C THR A 144 2.23 5.06 1.66
N ALA A 145 1.73 6.20 1.21
CA ALA A 145 1.79 6.59 -0.20
C ALA A 145 3.26 6.73 -0.67
N LYS A 146 4.11 7.33 0.16
CA LYS A 146 5.56 7.39 -0.10
C LYS A 146 6.20 5.99 -0.10
N LEU A 147 5.84 5.12 0.83
CA LEU A 147 6.30 3.73 0.86
C LEU A 147 5.89 2.99 -0.43
N ALA A 148 4.64 3.13 -0.87
CA ALA A 148 4.17 2.53 -2.12
C ALA A 148 4.98 3.03 -3.32
N TYR A 149 5.28 4.33 -3.38
CA TYR A 149 6.14 4.92 -4.39
C TYR A 149 7.55 4.31 -4.37
N GLU A 150 8.19 4.20 -3.20
CA GLU A 150 9.52 3.62 -3.05
C GLU A 150 9.57 2.19 -3.63
N TYR A 151 8.55 1.38 -3.36
CA TYR A 151 8.42 0.03 -3.91
C TYR A 151 8.11 0.00 -5.43
N LEU A 152 7.41 1.01 -5.96
CA LEU A 152 7.17 1.16 -7.40
C LEU A 152 8.45 1.51 -8.18
N GLN A 153 9.45 2.13 -7.53
CA GLN A 153 10.76 2.40 -8.15
C GLN A 153 11.67 1.17 -8.22
N MET A 154 11.36 0.15 -7.43
CA MET A 154 12.12 -1.10 -7.40
C MET A 154 11.77 -1.95 -8.62
N THR A 155 12.77 -2.40 -9.36
CA THR A 155 12.57 -3.33 -10.49
C THR A 155 12.01 -4.68 -10.03
N GLN A 156 11.54 -5.49 -10.97
CA GLN A 156 11.02 -6.82 -10.65
C GLN A 156 12.13 -7.75 -10.14
N ASP A 157 13.33 -7.69 -10.74
CA ASP A 157 14.45 -8.53 -10.33
C ASP A 157 14.97 -8.17 -8.94
N GLU A 158 15.05 -6.88 -8.62
CA GLU A 158 15.37 -6.43 -7.25
C GLU A 158 14.34 -6.94 -6.24
N ALA A 159 13.06 -6.86 -6.58
CA ALA A 159 12.00 -7.34 -5.72
C ALA A 159 12.03 -8.87 -5.51
N PHE A 160 12.40 -9.63 -6.54
CA PHE A 160 12.56 -11.08 -6.46
C PHE A 160 13.75 -11.51 -5.60
N ALA A 161 14.74 -10.64 -5.40
CA ALA A 161 15.89 -10.88 -4.54
C ALA A 161 15.69 -10.45 -3.07
N LEU A 162 14.55 -9.81 -2.73
CA LEU A 162 14.28 -9.39 -1.36
C LEU A 162 14.20 -10.60 -0.42
N PRO A 163 14.79 -10.51 0.79
CA PRO A 163 14.58 -11.52 1.80
C PRO A 163 13.14 -11.47 2.31
N TYR A 164 12.59 -12.62 2.64
CA TYR A 164 11.34 -12.66 3.38
C TYR A 164 11.52 -12.16 4.81
N GLY A 165 10.54 -11.42 5.30
CA GLY A 165 10.31 -11.25 6.72
C GLY A 165 9.42 -12.38 7.25
N PRO A 166 8.89 -12.26 8.48
CA PRO A 166 7.94 -13.22 9.04
C PRO A 166 6.84 -13.58 8.05
N ASN A 167 6.62 -14.88 7.84
CA ASN A 167 5.65 -15.37 6.86
C ASN A 167 5.11 -16.75 7.24
N LEU A 168 3.92 -17.10 6.73
CA LEU A 168 3.24 -18.35 7.02
C LEU A 168 3.84 -19.55 6.26
N GLY A 169 4.59 -19.30 5.19
CA GLY A 169 5.14 -20.32 4.31
C GLY A 169 6.54 -20.82 4.72
N GLY A 170 7.12 -20.31 5.80
CA GLY A 170 8.48 -20.65 6.23
C GLY A 170 9.55 -20.35 5.17
N LYS A 171 9.31 -19.32 4.32
CA LYS A 171 10.25 -18.90 3.27
C LYS A 171 11.34 -17.98 3.85
N GLU A 172 12.56 -18.09 3.31
CA GLU A 172 13.72 -17.26 3.64
C GLU A 172 14.00 -16.18 2.58
#